data_3ea2bf93a4328c2e1e9433cda41b0f50
#
_entry.id   3ea2bf93a4328c2e1e9433cda41b0f50
#
_cell.length_a   1.000
_cell.length_b   1.000
_cell.length_c   1.000
_cell.angle_alpha   90.00
_cell.angle_beta   90.00
_cell.angle_gamma   90.00
#
_symmetry.space_group_name_H-M   'P 1'
#
loop_
_entity.id
_entity.type
_entity.pdbx_description
1 polymer ?
#
loop_
_entity_poly.entity_id
_entity_poly.type
_entity_poly.pdbx_seq_one_letter_code
_entity_poly.pdbx_strand_id
1 'polypeptide(L)'
;MLWGPPKVTFLEPPPMVDGDLELVEPAPHWVESHWRSINHPMTQNLMPAYQEMGLAQLQAFVRQYPRGHQPNDPIRGMLPAYQFWMRIPNTYHPVLPIAGSIALRISHTHDVEMYLGHIGYHVYPAMQGHHYARRAARLLFPLARMHNFTSLWITTNPDNMASRKTCEALGGRLIEIVPVPEDHALYRQGDREKCRYLITL
;
A
#
# COMPACT_ATOMS: atom_id res chain seq x y z
N MET A 1 27.25 17.80 -14.44
CA MET A 1 25.74 17.92 -14.36
C MET A 1 25.25 16.75 -13.54
N LEU A 2 24.79 17.01 -12.33
CA LEU A 2 24.20 15.96 -11.47
C LEU A 2 22.79 15.69 -12.01
N TRP A 3 22.62 14.62 -12.75
CA TRP A 3 21.31 14.08 -13.09
C TRP A 3 20.72 13.50 -11.80
N GLY A 4 19.91 14.27 -11.08
CA GLY A 4 19.08 13.74 -10.04
C GLY A 4 17.97 12.85 -10.66
N PRO A 5 17.47 11.84 -9.94
CA PRO A 5 16.37 11.02 -10.44
C PRO A 5 15.19 11.92 -10.83
N PRO A 6 14.44 11.60 -11.90
CA PRO A 6 13.34 12.43 -12.37
C PRO A 6 12.35 12.69 -11.24
N LYS A 7 11.98 13.95 -11.06
CA LYS A 7 10.92 14.32 -10.11
C LYS A 7 9.60 13.79 -10.64
N VAL A 8 8.94 12.94 -9.88
CA VAL A 8 7.57 12.52 -10.18
C VAL A 8 6.62 13.67 -9.86
N THR A 9 5.78 14.03 -10.82
CA THR A 9 4.67 14.94 -10.59
C THR A 9 3.47 14.14 -10.12
N PHE A 10 2.99 14.41 -8.91
CA PHE A 10 1.76 13.81 -8.41
C PHE A 10 0.55 14.43 -9.10
N LEU A 11 -0.31 13.58 -9.63
CA LEU A 11 -1.55 13.96 -10.33
C LEU A 11 -2.71 13.95 -9.32
N GLU A 12 -3.79 14.67 -9.65
CA GLU A 12 -5.02 14.60 -8.86
C GLU A 12 -5.68 13.23 -9.05
N PRO A 13 -5.90 12.45 -7.98
CA PRO A 13 -6.53 11.15 -8.10
C PRO A 13 -7.99 11.28 -8.57
N PRO A 14 -8.47 10.34 -9.41
CA PRO A 14 -9.91 10.29 -9.74
C PRO A 14 -10.72 9.90 -8.48
N PRO A 15 -12.06 9.99 -8.50
CA PRO A 15 -12.88 9.48 -7.42
C PRO A 15 -12.57 8.03 -7.09
N MET A 16 -12.27 7.75 -5.82
CA MET A 16 -11.81 6.44 -5.35
C MET A 16 -12.80 5.83 -4.37
N VAL A 17 -14.00 5.53 -4.87
CA VAL A 17 -15.10 4.95 -4.08
C VAL A 17 -15.61 3.68 -4.75
N ASP A 18 -15.81 2.64 -3.96
CA ASP A 18 -16.42 1.37 -4.35
C ASP A 18 -17.35 0.88 -3.22
N GLY A 19 -18.64 1.15 -3.34
CA GLY A 19 -19.65 0.79 -2.34
C GLY A 19 -19.35 1.41 -0.97
N ASP A 20 -19.03 0.56 0.00
CA ASP A 20 -18.69 0.94 1.38
C ASP A 20 -17.19 1.28 1.57
N LEU A 21 -16.38 1.20 0.53
CA LEU A 21 -14.96 1.51 0.58
C LEU A 21 -14.66 2.85 -0.11
N GLU A 22 -13.91 3.69 0.59
CA GLU A 22 -13.36 4.92 0.05
C GLU A 22 -11.85 4.98 0.31
N LEU A 23 -11.05 5.30 -0.70
CA LEU A 23 -9.65 5.61 -0.50
C LEU A 23 -9.51 7.10 -0.23
N VAL A 24 -9.10 7.44 0.98
CA VAL A 24 -8.88 8.83 1.40
C VAL A 24 -7.40 9.15 1.47
N GLU A 25 -7.03 10.35 1.07
CA GLU A 25 -5.69 10.86 1.29
C GLU A 25 -5.44 11.06 2.80
N PRO A 26 -4.25 10.70 3.31
CA PRO A 26 -3.87 10.98 4.69
C PRO A 26 -4.02 12.47 5.00
N ALA A 27 -4.88 12.79 5.96
CA ALA A 27 -5.17 14.17 6.36
C ALA A 27 -5.37 14.26 7.88
N PRO A 28 -5.17 15.45 8.50
CA PRO A 28 -5.25 15.60 9.95
C PRO A 28 -6.56 15.11 10.56
N HIS A 29 -7.68 15.31 9.88
CA HIS A 29 -9.00 14.92 10.37
C HIS A 29 -9.24 13.39 10.35
N TRP A 30 -8.41 12.60 9.62
CA TRP A 30 -8.47 11.14 9.64
C TRP A 30 -7.52 10.49 10.65
N VAL A 31 -6.59 11.24 11.22
CA VAL A 31 -5.52 10.70 12.07
C VAL A 31 -6.08 9.95 13.27
N GLU A 32 -7.06 10.52 13.97
CA GLU A 32 -7.66 9.85 15.14
C GLU A 32 -8.40 8.57 14.75
N SER A 33 -9.15 8.60 13.66
CA SER A 33 -9.84 7.42 13.12
C SER A 33 -8.85 6.30 12.77
N HIS A 34 -7.73 6.66 12.14
CA HIS A 34 -6.68 5.69 11.79
C HIS A 34 -5.99 5.15 13.05
N TRP A 35 -5.67 6.01 14.00
CA TRP A 35 -5.06 5.63 15.26
C TRP A 35 -5.93 4.63 16.05
N ARG A 36 -7.25 4.84 16.10
CA ARG A 36 -8.21 3.90 16.71
C ARG A 36 -8.18 2.53 16.03
N SER A 37 -8.08 2.49 14.70
CA SER A 37 -8.01 1.24 13.96
C SER A 37 -6.72 0.48 14.23
N ILE A 38 -5.58 1.16 14.28
CA ILE A 38 -4.29 0.57 14.63
C ILE A 38 -4.31 0.02 16.06
N ASN A 39 -4.88 0.77 16.99
CA ASN A 39 -4.88 0.42 18.42
C ASN A 39 -6.09 -0.46 18.83
N HIS A 40 -6.86 -0.95 17.87
CA HIS A 40 -7.89 -1.93 18.15
C HIS A 40 -7.27 -3.25 18.65
N PRO A 41 -7.83 -3.89 19.71
CA PRO A 41 -7.23 -5.10 20.29
C PRO A 41 -6.90 -6.20 19.28
N MET A 42 -7.76 -6.45 18.30
CA MET A 42 -7.48 -7.44 17.26
C MET A 42 -6.29 -7.05 16.38
N THR A 43 -6.10 -5.76 16.08
CA THR A 43 -4.94 -5.29 15.32
C THR A 43 -3.67 -5.50 16.13
N GLN A 44 -3.66 -5.06 17.38
CA GLN A 44 -2.48 -5.14 18.24
C GLN A 44 -2.05 -6.58 18.54
N ASN A 45 -3.00 -7.48 18.79
CA ASN A 45 -2.70 -8.87 19.09
C ASN A 45 -2.12 -9.64 17.89
N LEU A 46 -2.56 -9.33 16.67
CA LEU A 46 -2.18 -10.06 15.46
C LEU A 46 -1.09 -9.36 14.64
N MET A 47 -0.77 -8.11 14.98
CA MET A 47 0.18 -7.28 14.25
C MET A 47 1.05 -6.45 15.20
N PRO A 48 1.96 -7.08 15.96
CA PRO A 48 2.78 -6.42 16.97
C PRO A 48 3.60 -5.23 16.44
N ALA A 49 4.00 -5.27 15.17
CA ALA A 49 4.74 -4.17 14.55
C ALA A 49 4.01 -2.81 14.56
N TYR A 50 2.67 -2.82 14.75
CA TYR A 50 1.86 -1.61 14.86
C TYR A 50 1.63 -1.15 16.30
N GLN A 51 2.02 -1.92 17.31
CA GLN A 51 1.78 -1.60 18.73
C GLN A 51 2.45 -0.31 19.17
N GLU A 52 3.52 0.11 18.50
CA GLU A 52 4.28 1.30 18.87
C GLU A 52 3.85 2.57 18.11
N MET A 53 2.92 2.46 17.17
CA MET A 53 2.51 3.62 16.38
C MET A 53 1.56 4.50 17.17
N GLY A 54 2.10 5.54 17.81
CA GLY A 54 1.36 6.53 18.56
C GLY A 54 0.67 7.58 17.68
N LEU A 55 -0.28 8.29 18.29
CA LEU A 55 -1.00 9.40 17.62
C LEU A 55 -0.05 10.45 17.04
N ALA A 56 1.00 10.81 17.80
CA ALA A 56 2.02 11.78 17.37
C ALA A 56 2.78 11.33 16.10
N GLN A 57 3.02 10.03 15.94
CA GLN A 57 3.69 9.49 14.77
C GLN A 57 2.81 9.59 13.53
N LEU A 58 1.51 9.29 13.63
CA LEU A 58 0.54 9.48 12.54
C LEU A 58 0.41 10.97 12.17
N GLN A 59 0.38 11.85 13.15
CA GLN A 59 0.38 13.30 12.91
C GLN A 59 1.65 13.76 12.20
N ALA A 60 2.81 13.22 12.60
CA ALA A 60 4.08 13.50 11.94
C ALA A 60 4.09 13.00 10.50
N PHE A 61 3.57 11.78 10.25
CA PHE A 61 3.44 11.22 8.91
C PHE A 61 2.60 12.14 7.99
N VAL A 62 1.43 12.59 8.44
CA VAL A 62 0.55 13.46 7.65
C VAL A 62 1.19 14.83 7.38
N ARG A 63 1.95 15.38 8.35
CA ARG A 63 2.71 16.61 8.13
C ARG A 63 3.86 16.44 7.16
N GLN A 64 4.56 15.31 7.24
CA GLN A 64 5.70 15.02 6.38
C GLN A 64 5.28 14.70 4.93
N TYR A 65 4.14 14.04 4.76
CA TYR A 65 3.60 13.61 3.47
C TYR A 65 2.18 14.15 3.25
N PRO A 66 2.05 15.47 2.98
CA PRO A 66 0.75 16.06 2.69
C PRO A 66 0.05 15.31 1.55
N ARG A 67 -1.24 15.02 1.73
CA ARG A 67 -2.04 14.23 0.78
C ARG A 67 -1.52 12.80 0.57
N GLY A 68 -0.62 12.31 1.43
CA GLY A 68 0.01 11.00 1.24
C GLY A 68 1.00 10.94 0.07
N HIS A 69 1.43 12.07 -0.46
CA HIS A 69 2.42 12.12 -1.54
C HIS A 69 3.82 11.93 -0.97
N GLN A 70 4.36 10.71 -1.09
CA GLN A 70 5.73 10.39 -0.71
C GLN A 70 6.67 10.73 -1.87
N PRO A 71 7.60 11.68 -1.71
CA PRO A 71 8.54 12.03 -2.77
C PRO A 71 9.61 10.96 -2.94
N ASN A 72 10.34 11.02 -4.06
CA ASN A 72 11.56 10.26 -4.22
C ASN A 72 12.65 10.81 -3.28
N ASP A 73 13.15 9.98 -2.38
CA ASP A 73 14.28 10.30 -1.50
C ASP A 73 15.27 9.13 -1.51
N PRO A 74 16.24 9.14 -2.44
CA PRO A 74 17.22 8.06 -2.58
C PRO A 74 18.12 7.90 -1.34
N ILE A 75 18.34 8.99 -0.57
CA ILE A 75 19.17 8.95 0.65
C ILE A 75 18.50 8.09 1.72
N ARG A 76 17.16 8.18 1.81
CA ARG A 76 16.34 7.38 2.73
C ARG A 76 15.82 6.09 2.11
N GLY A 77 16.18 5.80 0.85
CA GLY A 77 15.65 4.66 0.12
C GLY A 77 14.15 4.74 -0.17
N MET A 78 13.61 5.95 -0.24
CA MET A 78 12.17 6.16 -0.44
C MET A 78 11.86 6.36 -1.93
N LEU A 79 10.86 5.64 -2.39
CA LEU A 79 10.35 5.72 -3.77
C LEU A 79 9.14 6.66 -3.83
N PRO A 80 8.93 7.34 -4.96
CA PRO A 80 7.75 8.18 -5.13
C PRO A 80 6.49 7.30 -5.10
N ALA A 81 5.57 7.66 -4.23
CA ALA A 81 4.34 6.88 -4.03
C ALA A 81 3.17 7.74 -3.56
N TYR A 82 1.99 7.36 -3.98
CA TYR A 82 0.75 7.77 -3.33
C TYR A 82 0.47 6.83 -2.17
N GLN A 83 0.04 7.39 -1.05
CA GLN A 83 -0.44 6.66 0.12
C GLN A 83 -1.92 6.98 0.33
N PHE A 84 -2.75 5.96 0.51
CA PHE A 84 -4.17 6.13 0.83
C PHE A 84 -4.54 5.30 2.04
N TRP A 85 -5.53 5.75 2.77
CA TRP A 85 -6.18 4.99 3.83
C TRP A 85 -7.52 4.48 3.35
N MET A 86 -7.82 3.21 3.65
CA MET A 86 -9.06 2.53 3.30
C MET A 86 -10.14 2.93 4.31
N ARG A 87 -10.90 3.99 4.03
CA ARG A 87 -11.99 4.46 4.89
C ARG A 87 -13.23 3.62 4.68
N ILE A 88 -13.87 3.23 5.79
CA ILE A 88 -15.17 2.57 5.80
C ILE A 88 -16.14 3.49 6.54
N PRO A 89 -17.19 4.02 5.90
CA PRO A 89 -18.20 4.84 6.56
C PRO A 89 -18.88 4.08 7.71
N ASN A 90 -19.14 4.77 8.82
CA ASN A 90 -19.71 4.20 10.04
C ASN A 90 -21.06 3.52 9.85
N THR A 91 -21.77 3.82 8.77
CA THR A 91 -23.06 3.19 8.43
C THR A 91 -22.94 1.70 8.11
N TYR A 92 -21.75 1.25 7.69
CA TYR A 92 -21.52 -0.13 7.26
C TYR A 92 -20.67 -0.93 8.27
N HIS A 93 -19.62 -0.32 8.80
CA HIS A 93 -18.67 -0.97 9.73
C HIS A 93 -18.29 -0.04 10.88
N PRO A 94 -19.04 -0.07 11.98
CA PRO A 94 -18.75 0.82 13.11
C PRO A 94 -17.50 0.43 13.90
N VAL A 95 -16.94 -0.76 13.69
CA VAL A 95 -15.82 -1.28 14.49
C VAL A 95 -14.52 -0.56 14.16
N LEU A 96 -14.13 -0.50 12.88
CA LEU A 96 -12.92 0.19 12.45
C LEU A 96 -13.23 1.17 11.32
N PRO A 97 -13.08 2.49 11.56
CA PRO A 97 -13.34 3.51 10.54
C PRO A 97 -12.29 3.50 9.40
N ILE A 98 -11.10 2.99 9.66
CA ILE A 98 -10.04 2.76 8.65
C ILE A 98 -9.71 1.27 8.65
N ALA A 99 -9.95 0.61 7.51
CA ALA A 99 -9.72 -0.82 7.35
C ALA A 99 -8.26 -1.20 7.09
N GLY A 100 -7.45 -0.22 6.70
CA GLY A 100 -6.05 -0.45 6.34
C GLY A 100 -5.48 0.66 5.49
N SER A 101 -4.37 0.38 4.82
CA SER A 101 -3.69 1.31 3.92
C SER A 101 -3.31 0.65 2.60
N ILE A 102 -3.13 1.48 1.58
CA ILE A 102 -2.66 1.06 0.26
C ILE A 102 -1.78 2.13 -0.35
N ALA A 103 -0.76 1.71 -1.08
CA ALA A 103 0.16 2.60 -1.79
C ALA A 103 0.25 2.25 -3.27
N LEU A 104 0.45 3.27 -4.11
CA LEU A 104 0.85 3.13 -5.51
C LEU A 104 2.22 3.77 -5.69
N ARG A 105 3.25 2.97 -5.97
CA ARG A 105 4.61 3.43 -6.27
C ARG A 105 4.73 3.81 -7.74
N ILE A 106 5.21 5.01 -7.99
CA ILE A 106 5.41 5.55 -9.34
C ILE A 106 6.90 5.42 -9.69
N SER A 107 7.31 4.20 -9.96
CA SER A 107 8.71 3.86 -10.23
C SER A 107 8.82 2.60 -11.08
N HIS A 108 9.78 2.58 -12.00
CA HIS A 108 10.13 1.44 -12.85
C HIS A 108 11.53 0.88 -12.50
N THR A 109 11.96 1.07 -11.26
CA THR A 109 13.24 0.50 -10.83
C THR A 109 13.14 -1.01 -10.75
N HIS A 110 14.28 -1.68 -11.01
CA HIS A 110 14.40 -3.13 -10.85
C HIS A 110 13.88 -3.61 -9.47
N ASP A 111 14.18 -2.85 -8.42
CA ASP A 111 13.77 -3.16 -7.05
C ASP A 111 12.23 -3.18 -6.88
N VAL A 112 11.53 -2.23 -7.49
CA VAL A 112 10.07 -2.21 -7.49
C VAL A 112 9.50 -3.40 -8.25
N GLU A 113 10.03 -3.67 -9.43
CA GLU A 113 9.47 -4.73 -10.29
C GLU A 113 9.78 -6.13 -9.79
N MET A 114 10.90 -6.30 -9.06
CA MET A 114 11.32 -7.61 -8.55
C MET A 114 10.82 -7.92 -7.14
N TYR A 115 10.88 -6.92 -6.22
CA TYR A 115 10.73 -7.23 -4.79
C TYR A 115 9.62 -6.44 -4.09
N LEU A 116 9.44 -5.14 -4.40
CA LEU A 116 8.52 -4.26 -3.68
C LEU A 116 7.11 -4.22 -4.28
N GLY A 117 6.99 -4.42 -5.60
CA GLY A 117 5.74 -4.23 -6.36
C GLY A 117 5.33 -2.75 -6.49
N HIS A 118 4.52 -2.44 -7.49
CA HIS A 118 3.93 -1.09 -7.65
C HIS A 118 2.82 -0.83 -6.63
N ILE A 119 2.05 -1.85 -6.27
CA ILE A 119 0.99 -1.76 -5.26
C ILE A 119 1.42 -2.52 -4.01
N GLY A 120 1.39 -1.84 -2.86
CA GLY A 120 1.50 -2.43 -1.54
C GLY A 120 0.26 -2.11 -0.72
N TYR A 121 -0.28 -3.09 -0.01
CA TYR A 121 -1.46 -2.90 0.82
C TYR A 121 -1.37 -3.67 2.13
N HIS A 122 -2.15 -3.19 3.07
CA HIS A 122 -2.29 -3.77 4.37
C HIS A 122 -3.74 -3.61 4.85
N VAL A 123 -4.38 -4.70 5.28
CA VAL A 123 -5.75 -4.69 5.83
C VAL A 123 -5.69 -5.20 7.26
N TYR A 124 -6.22 -4.40 8.19
CA TYR A 124 -6.23 -4.75 9.60
C TYR A 124 -7.04 -6.03 9.85
N PRO A 125 -6.61 -6.88 10.82
CA PRO A 125 -7.20 -8.20 11.04
C PRO A 125 -8.71 -8.21 11.18
N ALA A 126 -9.28 -7.26 11.92
CA ALA A 126 -10.73 -7.14 12.10
C ALA A 126 -11.50 -6.83 10.81
N MET A 127 -10.81 -6.38 9.76
CA MET A 127 -11.39 -5.95 8.48
C MET A 127 -11.03 -6.88 7.32
N GLN A 128 -10.37 -8.00 7.61
CA GLN A 128 -10.07 -9.03 6.61
C GLN A 128 -11.34 -9.81 6.22
N GLY A 129 -11.32 -10.49 5.07
CA GLY A 129 -12.47 -11.22 4.55
C GLY A 129 -13.46 -10.40 3.72
N HIS A 130 -13.43 -9.06 3.79
CA HIS A 130 -14.31 -8.15 3.04
C HIS A 130 -13.78 -7.75 1.66
N HIS A 131 -12.68 -8.35 1.22
CA HIS A 131 -12.04 -8.09 -0.07
C HIS A 131 -11.54 -6.63 -0.26
N TYR A 132 -11.33 -5.88 0.81
CA TYR A 132 -10.91 -4.48 0.73
C TYR A 132 -9.59 -4.30 -0.03
N ALA A 133 -8.59 -5.17 0.17
CA ALA A 133 -7.32 -5.10 -0.56
C ALA A 133 -7.52 -5.15 -2.09
N ARG A 134 -8.36 -6.09 -2.58
CA ARG A 134 -8.67 -6.23 -4.00
C ARG A 134 -9.43 -5.01 -4.53
N ARG A 135 -10.44 -4.57 -3.82
CA ARG A 135 -11.28 -3.42 -4.19
C ARG A 135 -10.45 -2.14 -4.23
N ALA A 136 -9.65 -1.90 -3.18
CA ALA A 136 -8.73 -0.77 -3.10
C ALA A 136 -7.70 -0.76 -4.25
N ALA A 137 -7.10 -1.92 -4.57
CA ALA A 137 -6.15 -2.02 -5.67
C ALA A 137 -6.80 -1.69 -7.03
N ARG A 138 -8.04 -2.11 -7.27
CA ARG A 138 -8.77 -1.74 -8.49
C ARG A 138 -9.03 -0.24 -8.60
N LEU A 139 -9.30 0.43 -7.50
CA LEU A 139 -9.49 1.88 -7.46
C LEU A 139 -8.21 2.65 -7.85
N LEU A 140 -7.02 2.06 -7.70
CA LEU A 140 -5.76 2.67 -8.12
C LEU A 140 -5.46 2.51 -9.63
N PHE A 141 -6.13 1.62 -10.35
CA PHE A 141 -5.83 1.37 -11.78
C PHE A 141 -6.01 2.60 -12.67
N PRO A 142 -7.07 3.42 -12.54
CA PRO A 142 -7.17 4.65 -13.30
C PRO A 142 -6.01 5.62 -13.03
N LEU A 143 -5.62 5.80 -11.76
CA LEU A 143 -4.50 6.64 -11.39
C LEU A 143 -3.18 6.11 -11.96
N ALA A 144 -2.97 4.80 -11.95
CA ALA A 144 -1.79 4.18 -12.56
C ALA A 144 -1.75 4.44 -14.09
N ARG A 145 -2.89 4.32 -14.79
CA ARG A 145 -2.98 4.65 -16.22
C ARG A 145 -2.66 6.12 -16.50
N MET A 146 -3.08 7.05 -15.63
CA MET A 146 -2.71 8.47 -15.74
C MET A 146 -1.19 8.69 -15.64
N HIS A 147 -0.47 7.81 -14.96
CA HIS A 147 1.00 7.75 -14.92
C HIS A 147 1.61 6.89 -16.04
N ASN A 148 0.83 6.56 -17.09
CA ASN A 148 1.25 5.79 -18.27
C ASN A 148 1.63 4.32 -17.95
N PHE A 149 1.21 3.76 -16.81
CA PHE A 149 1.34 2.32 -16.61
C PHE A 149 0.36 1.56 -17.50
N THR A 150 0.86 0.56 -18.20
CA THR A 150 0.06 -0.43 -18.96
C THR A 150 -0.07 -1.74 -18.19
N SER A 151 0.80 -1.94 -17.21
CA SER A 151 0.79 -3.09 -16.31
C SER A 151 1.40 -2.72 -14.96
N LEU A 152 1.06 -3.50 -13.95
CA LEU A 152 1.57 -3.32 -12.59
C LEU A 152 2.12 -4.65 -12.06
N TRP A 153 3.22 -4.56 -11.33
CA TRP A 153 3.73 -5.66 -10.52
C TRP A 153 3.14 -5.57 -9.11
N ILE A 154 2.67 -6.71 -8.60
CA ILE A 154 2.40 -6.91 -7.18
C ILE A 154 3.25 -8.09 -6.72
N THR A 155 3.97 -7.90 -5.63
CA THR A 155 4.82 -8.95 -5.06
C THR A 155 4.31 -9.34 -3.68
N THR A 156 4.46 -10.60 -3.34
CA THR A 156 4.05 -11.13 -2.03
C THR A 156 4.89 -12.35 -1.67
N ASN A 157 4.98 -12.67 -0.39
CA ASN A 157 5.65 -13.88 0.05
C ASN A 157 4.86 -15.13 -0.39
N PRO A 158 5.51 -16.25 -0.70
CA PRO A 158 4.84 -17.47 -1.16
C PRO A 158 3.81 -18.03 -0.18
N ASP A 159 4.03 -17.87 1.11
CA ASP A 159 3.15 -18.31 2.21
C ASP A 159 1.99 -17.35 2.48
N ASN A 160 2.02 -16.12 1.97
CA ASN A 160 0.94 -15.16 2.12
C ASN A 160 -0.22 -15.46 1.16
N MET A 161 -0.97 -16.52 1.47
CA MET A 161 -2.09 -17.00 0.64
C MET A 161 -3.19 -15.94 0.44
N ALA A 162 -3.43 -15.07 1.41
CA ALA A 162 -4.43 -14.01 1.30
C ALA A 162 -4.04 -12.98 0.21
N SER A 163 -2.77 -12.57 0.19
CA SER A 163 -2.26 -11.66 -0.83
C SER A 163 -2.20 -12.32 -2.21
N ARG A 164 -1.78 -13.59 -2.30
CA ARG A 164 -1.76 -14.34 -3.56
C ARG A 164 -3.16 -14.43 -4.19
N LYS A 165 -4.17 -14.82 -3.40
CA LYS A 165 -5.58 -14.84 -3.85
C LYS A 165 -6.08 -13.45 -4.29
N THR A 166 -5.62 -12.40 -3.62
CA THR A 166 -5.94 -11.02 -4.01
C THR A 166 -5.34 -10.70 -5.39
N CYS A 167 -4.07 -11.03 -5.63
CA CYS A 167 -3.42 -10.83 -6.93
C CYS A 167 -4.14 -11.59 -8.06
N GLU A 168 -4.49 -12.86 -7.83
CA GLU A 168 -5.23 -13.69 -8.80
C GLU A 168 -6.62 -13.12 -9.08
N ALA A 169 -7.35 -12.67 -8.05
CA ALA A 169 -8.67 -12.07 -8.19
C ALA A 169 -8.65 -10.67 -8.86
N LEU A 170 -7.49 -10.03 -8.95
CA LEU A 170 -7.24 -8.83 -9.75
C LEU A 170 -6.97 -9.14 -11.23
N GLY A 171 -6.91 -10.41 -11.62
CA GLY A 171 -6.49 -10.84 -12.95
C GLY A 171 -4.97 -10.94 -13.09
N GLY A 172 -4.26 -10.94 -11.98
CA GLY A 172 -2.80 -11.07 -11.95
C GLY A 172 -2.35 -12.47 -12.34
N ARG A 173 -1.36 -12.52 -13.22
CA ARG A 173 -0.69 -13.76 -13.61
C ARG A 173 0.60 -13.90 -12.79
N LEU A 174 0.76 -15.01 -12.09
CA LEU A 174 2.05 -15.36 -11.47
C LEU A 174 3.07 -15.60 -12.57
N ILE A 175 4.11 -14.80 -12.61
CA ILE A 175 5.18 -14.90 -13.61
C ILE A 175 6.28 -15.83 -13.10
N GLU A 176 6.74 -15.58 -11.88
CA GLU A 176 7.82 -16.36 -11.27
C GLU A 176 7.86 -16.16 -9.75
N ILE A 177 8.65 -16.98 -9.08
CA ILE A 177 9.04 -16.80 -7.68
C ILE A 177 10.54 -16.53 -7.69
N VAL A 178 10.95 -15.41 -7.08
CA VAL A 178 12.36 -14.98 -7.09
C VAL A 178 12.91 -14.96 -5.67
N PRO A 179 14.17 -15.36 -5.47
CA PRO A 179 14.83 -15.21 -4.17
C PRO A 179 15.08 -13.72 -3.89
N VAL A 180 14.94 -13.32 -2.63
CA VAL A 180 15.33 -12.00 -2.14
C VAL A 180 16.83 -12.01 -1.84
N PRO A 181 17.64 -11.10 -2.39
CA PRO A 181 19.07 -11.04 -2.11
C PRO A 181 19.36 -10.84 -0.61
N GLU A 182 20.41 -11.45 -0.10
CA GLU A 182 20.75 -11.40 1.35
C GLU A 182 21.07 -9.98 1.85
N ASP A 183 21.61 -9.14 1.00
CA ASP A 183 21.91 -7.73 1.28
C ASP A 183 20.68 -6.82 1.17
N HIS A 184 19.55 -7.32 0.64
CA HIS A 184 18.35 -6.56 0.49
C HIS A 184 17.64 -6.27 1.84
N ALA A 185 16.97 -5.11 1.94
CA ALA A 185 16.26 -4.73 3.18
C ALA A 185 15.16 -5.72 3.57
N LEU A 186 14.43 -6.25 2.60
CA LEU A 186 13.38 -7.26 2.84
C LEU A 186 13.92 -8.58 3.41
N TYR A 187 15.14 -8.98 3.00
CA TYR A 187 15.78 -10.18 3.56
C TYR A 187 16.05 -10.03 5.06
N ARG A 188 16.50 -8.83 5.47
CA ARG A 188 16.68 -8.49 6.89
C ARG A 188 15.37 -8.46 7.68
N GLN A 189 14.23 -8.24 7.00
CA GLN A 189 12.88 -8.30 7.57
C GLN A 189 12.31 -9.72 7.63
N GLY A 190 13.02 -10.71 7.10
CA GLY A 190 12.60 -12.11 7.11
C GLY A 190 12.10 -12.67 5.78
N ASP A 191 11.94 -11.84 4.75
CA ASP A 191 11.52 -12.29 3.43
C ASP A 191 12.65 -13.08 2.75
N ARG A 192 12.32 -14.21 2.16
CA ARG A 192 13.28 -15.08 1.46
C ARG A 192 13.00 -15.16 -0.03
N GLU A 193 11.73 -15.10 -0.40
CA GLU A 193 11.26 -15.22 -1.76
C GLU A 193 10.09 -14.27 -2.01
N LYS A 194 9.89 -13.87 -3.26
CA LYS A 194 8.71 -13.12 -3.71
C LYS A 194 8.04 -13.80 -4.89
N CYS A 195 6.74 -14.08 -4.76
CA CYS A 195 5.86 -14.33 -5.89
C CYS A 195 5.64 -13.01 -6.63
N ARG A 196 5.92 -12.97 -7.93
CA ARG A 196 5.74 -11.80 -8.79
C ARG A 196 4.50 -11.97 -9.66
N TYR A 197 3.50 -11.15 -9.41
CA TYR A 197 2.26 -11.12 -10.18
C TYR A 197 2.25 -9.90 -11.11
N LEU A 198 2.01 -10.14 -12.41
CA LEU A 198 1.81 -9.08 -13.40
C LEU A 198 0.32 -8.89 -13.65
N ILE A 199 -0.15 -7.66 -13.50
CA ILE A 199 -1.53 -7.25 -13.78
C ILE A 199 -1.51 -6.31 -14.98
N THR A 200 -2.23 -6.66 -16.03
CA THR A 200 -2.46 -5.77 -17.19
C THR A 200 -3.59 -4.80 -16.86
N LEU A 201 -3.39 -3.50 -17.13
CA LEU A 201 -4.35 -2.44 -16.83
C LEU A 201 -5.34 -2.18 -17.97
#